data_cf2d9d894005462104d4464b80f19cfc
#
_entry.id   cf2d9d894005462104d4464b80f19cfc
#
_cell.length_a   1.000
_cell.length_b   1.000
_cell.length_c   1.000
_cell.angle_alpha   90.00
_cell.angle_beta   90.00
_cell.angle_gamma   90.00
#
_symmetry.space_group_name_H-M   'P 1'
#
loop_
_entity.id
_entity.type
_entity.pdbx_description
1 polymer ?
#
loop_
_entity_poly.entity_id
_entity_poly.type
_entity_poly.pdbx_seq_one_letter_code
_entity_poly.pdbx_strand_id
1 'polypeptide(L)'
;MNKQLRFSWILLPLGWMGLIFYFSHQSVLPGPETFGGNVIFKKCAHVAVYAGLFWCWFRFFQAIGWLSRRWSWPVMLILCLIYAISDEWHQGRIPGRLMSPVDVGIDFLASFLACLWSARLL
;
A
#
# COMPACT_ATOMS: atom_id res chain seq x y z
N MET A 1 -25.51 -5.35 9.16
CA MET A 1 -25.03 -4.17 8.38
C MET A 1 -25.61 -4.24 6.98
N ASN A 2 -26.25 -3.16 6.52
CA ASN A 2 -26.88 -3.07 5.20
C ASN A 2 -25.80 -3.23 4.09
N LYS A 3 -26.19 -3.82 2.92
CA LYS A 3 -25.27 -4.00 1.77
C LYS A 3 -24.58 -2.70 1.36
N GLN A 4 -25.29 -1.59 1.32
CA GLN A 4 -24.74 -0.27 0.99
C GLN A 4 -23.63 0.17 1.98
N LEU A 5 -23.84 -0.06 3.27
CA LEU A 5 -22.83 0.24 4.30
C LEU A 5 -21.60 -0.67 4.21
N ARG A 6 -21.77 -1.91 3.72
CA ARG A 6 -20.61 -2.79 3.48
C ARG A 6 -19.75 -2.32 2.32
N PHE A 7 -20.38 -1.86 1.24
CA PHE A 7 -19.66 -1.33 0.08
C PHE A 7 -18.94 0.00 0.35
N SER A 8 -19.47 0.83 1.27
CA SER A 8 -18.76 2.07 1.62
C SER A 8 -17.37 1.86 2.20
N TRP A 9 -17.07 0.66 2.71
CA TRP A 9 -15.71 0.30 3.15
C TRP A 9 -14.67 0.34 2.02
N ILE A 10 -15.08 0.35 0.74
CA ILE A 10 -14.16 0.55 -0.39
C ILE A 10 -13.48 1.92 -0.34
N LEU A 11 -14.11 2.91 0.28
CA LEU A 11 -13.55 4.25 0.43
C LEU A 11 -12.25 4.24 1.25
N LEU A 12 -12.07 3.25 2.13
CA LEU A 12 -10.87 3.13 2.96
C LEU A 12 -9.63 2.82 2.11
N PRO A 13 -9.56 1.72 1.33
CA PRO A 13 -8.40 1.49 0.48
C PRO A 13 -8.27 2.54 -0.63
N LEU A 14 -9.35 3.03 -1.22
CA LEU A 14 -9.27 4.07 -2.25
C LEU A 14 -8.73 5.39 -1.70
N GLY A 15 -9.16 5.82 -0.52
CA GLY A 15 -8.63 7.01 0.16
C GLY A 15 -7.14 6.83 0.49
N TRP A 16 -6.75 5.65 0.94
CA TRP A 16 -5.35 5.34 1.22
C TRP A 16 -4.48 5.33 -0.04
N MET A 17 -4.98 4.75 -1.14
CA MET A 17 -4.33 4.80 -2.46
C MET A 17 -4.17 6.24 -2.94
N GLY A 18 -5.18 7.08 -2.76
CA GLY A 18 -5.11 8.51 -3.05
C GLY A 18 -4.04 9.23 -2.24
N LEU A 19 -3.87 8.88 -0.96
CA LEU A 19 -2.82 9.41 -0.10
C LEU A 19 -1.43 9.00 -0.61
N ILE A 20 -1.23 7.72 -0.96
CA ILE A 20 0.01 7.24 -1.56
C ILE A 20 0.31 7.99 -2.86
N PHE A 21 -0.68 8.14 -3.74
CA PHE A 21 -0.54 8.87 -4.99
C PHE A 21 -0.11 10.32 -4.76
N TYR A 22 -0.73 10.99 -3.79
CA TYR A 22 -0.37 12.37 -3.44
C TYR A 22 1.10 12.50 -3.06
N PHE A 23 1.61 11.64 -2.18
CA PHE A 23 3.02 11.66 -1.79
C PHE A 23 3.96 11.20 -2.91
N SER A 24 3.54 10.24 -3.73
CA SER A 24 4.32 9.78 -4.89
C SER A 24 4.45 10.83 -5.98
N HIS A 25 3.50 11.75 -6.07
CA HIS A 25 3.52 12.86 -7.04
C HIS A 25 4.46 13.99 -6.63
N GLN A 26 4.91 14.06 -5.39
CA GLN A 26 5.82 15.10 -4.93
C GLN A 26 7.25 14.84 -5.42
N SER A 27 7.89 15.83 -6.02
CA SER A 27 9.30 15.77 -6.43
C SER A 27 10.26 15.81 -5.23
N VAL A 28 9.87 16.51 -4.16
CA VAL A 28 10.60 16.61 -2.89
C VAL A 28 9.69 16.14 -1.77
N LEU A 29 10.11 15.09 -1.07
CA LEU A 29 9.40 14.60 0.11
C LEU A 29 10.04 15.19 1.38
N PRO A 30 9.22 15.51 2.41
CA PRO A 30 9.76 15.88 3.71
C PRO A 30 10.60 14.73 4.29
N GLY A 31 11.72 15.05 4.87
CA GLY A 31 12.62 14.06 5.47
C GLY A 31 13.93 14.71 5.94
N PRO A 32 14.80 13.92 6.59
CA PRO A 32 16.10 14.38 7.04
C PRO A 32 16.95 14.94 5.88
N GLU A 33 17.67 16.02 6.10
CA GLU A 33 18.51 16.66 5.08
C GLU A 33 19.76 15.82 4.71
N THR A 34 20.17 14.89 5.56
CA THR A 34 21.30 14.00 5.27
C THR A 34 20.90 12.95 4.22
N PHE A 35 21.80 12.66 3.28
CA PHE A 35 21.53 11.68 2.21
C PHE A 35 21.12 10.31 2.77
N GLY A 36 21.88 9.77 3.73
CA GLY A 36 21.58 8.47 4.35
C GLY A 36 20.27 8.47 5.13
N GLY A 37 20.02 9.52 5.94
CA GLY A 37 18.77 9.69 6.69
C GLY A 37 17.55 9.81 5.78
N ASN A 38 17.68 10.51 4.65
CA ASN A 38 16.62 10.67 3.68
C ASN A 38 16.26 9.33 3.00
N VAL A 39 17.25 8.52 2.62
CA VAL A 39 17.03 7.20 2.03
C VAL A 39 16.30 6.28 3.01
N ILE A 40 16.78 6.20 4.25
CA ILE A 40 16.16 5.38 5.30
C ILE A 40 14.72 5.83 5.56
N PHE A 41 14.50 7.12 5.69
CA PHE A 41 13.16 7.68 5.90
C PHE A 41 12.19 7.31 4.78
N LYS A 42 12.61 7.44 3.51
CA LYS A 42 11.80 7.05 2.36
C LYS A 42 11.46 5.56 2.37
N LYS A 43 12.43 4.69 2.66
CA LYS A 43 12.19 3.24 2.75
C LYS A 43 11.22 2.89 3.89
N CYS A 44 11.38 3.50 5.05
CA CYS A 44 10.43 3.34 6.17
C CYS A 44 9.03 3.82 5.80
N ALA A 45 8.92 4.94 5.06
CA ALA A 45 7.64 5.44 4.59
C ALA A 45 6.97 4.45 3.62
N HIS A 46 7.70 3.85 2.69
CA HIS A 46 7.20 2.80 1.80
C HIS A 46 6.65 1.61 2.60
N VAL A 47 7.41 1.10 3.55
CA VAL A 47 6.97 0.00 4.42
C VAL A 47 5.68 0.36 5.15
N ALA A 48 5.59 1.53 5.75
CA ALA A 48 4.43 1.97 6.52
C ALA A 48 3.18 2.10 5.64
N VAL A 49 3.30 2.75 4.46
CA VAL A 49 2.14 3.00 3.60
C VAL A 49 1.62 1.74 2.92
N TYR A 50 2.49 0.81 2.55
CA TYR A 50 2.05 -0.45 1.91
C TYR A 50 1.56 -1.49 2.92
N ALA A 51 2.09 -1.53 4.12
CA ALA A 51 1.46 -2.27 5.23
C ALA A 51 0.07 -1.72 5.54
N GLY A 52 -0.08 -0.39 5.57
CA GLY A 52 -1.37 0.29 5.74
C GLY A 52 -2.35 0.02 4.59
N LEU A 53 -1.87 -0.03 3.34
CA LEU A 53 -2.70 -0.36 2.17
C LEU A 53 -3.26 -1.79 2.28
N PHE A 54 -2.39 -2.74 2.64
CA PHE A 54 -2.85 -4.12 2.88
C PHE A 54 -3.92 -4.17 3.98
N TRP A 55 -3.70 -3.45 5.08
CA TRP A 55 -4.67 -3.36 6.18
C TRP A 55 -6.02 -2.78 5.72
N CYS A 56 -6.01 -1.77 4.88
CA CYS A 56 -7.23 -1.18 4.31
C CYS A 56 -8.01 -2.19 3.46
N TRP A 57 -7.32 -2.95 2.58
CA TRP A 57 -7.93 -4.02 1.82
C TRP A 57 -8.46 -5.14 2.71
N PHE A 58 -7.71 -5.51 3.74
CA PHE A 58 -8.14 -6.53 4.72
C PHE A 58 -9.45 -6.14 5.39
N ARG A 59 -9.57 -4.90 5.86
CA ARG A 59 -10.81 -4.38 6.47
C ARG A 59 -11.98 -4.36 5.48
N PHE A 60 -11.73 -3.98 4.24
CA PHE A 60 -12.74 -4.00 3.19
C PHE A 60 -13.24 -5.43 2.93
N PHE A 61 -12.36 -6.39 2.69
CA PHE A 61 -12.76 -7.77 2.42
C PHE A 61 -13.46 -8.43 3.60
N GLN A 62 -13.07 -8.09 4.82
CA GLN A 62 -13.82 -8.53 6.00
C GLN A 62 -15.24 -7.98 6.03
N ALA A 63 -15.42 -6.70 5.68
CA ALA A 63 -16.73 -6.05 5.73
C ALA A 63 -17.68 -6.62 4.69
N ILE A 64 -17.22 -6.88 3.45
CA ILE A 64 -18.09 -7.37 2.38
C ILE A 64 -18.36 -8.87 2.44
N GLY A 65 -17.40 -9.67 2.91
CA GLY A 65 -17.54 -11.11 3.05
C GLY A 65 -17.74 -11.89 1.73
N TRP A 66 -17.32 -11.31 0.58
CA TRP A 66 -17.58 -11.89 -0.74
C TRP A 66 -16.68 -13.07 -1.09
N LEU A 67 -15.45 -13.01 -0.63
CA LEU A 67 -14.47 -14.04 -0.89
C LEU A 67 -14.29 -14.92 0.34
N SER A 68 -14.16 -16.21 0.11
CA SER A 68 -13.73 -17.11 1.18
C SER A 68 -12.35 -16.65 1.68
N ARG A 69 -12.09 -16.90 2.95
CA ARG A 69 -10.83 -16.54 3.59
C ARG A 69 -9.61 -16.98 2.79
N ARG A 70 -9.69 -18.17 2.18
CA ARG A 70 -8.62 -18.76 1.37
C ARG A 70 -8.24 -17.88 0.17
N TRP A 71 -9.22 -17.27 -0.49
CA TRP A 71 -9.00 -16.47 -1.71
C TRP A 71 -8.81 -15.00 -1.46
N SER A 72 -9.29 -14.47 -0.33
CA SER A 72 -9.13 -13.06 -0.01
C SER A 72 -7.68 -12.65 0.18
N TRP A 73 -6.83 -13.50 0.80
CA TRP A 73 -5.42 -13.20 1.04
C TRP A 73 -4.62 -12.96 -0.25
N PRO A 74 -4.61 -13.90 -1.22
CA PRO A 74 -3.88 -13.69 -2.46
C PRO A 74 -4.43 -12.51 -3.26
N VAL A 75 -5.74 -12.29 -3.28
CA VAL A 75 -6.34 -11.14 -3.96
C VAL A 75 -5.84 -9.83 -3.37
N MET A 76 -5.81 -9.68 -2.05
CA MET A 76 -5.31 -8.47 -1.39
C MET A 76 -3.82 -8.23 -1.70
N LEU A 77 -3.00 -9.28 -1.70
CA LEU A 77 -1.57 -9.17 -2.04
C LEU A 77 -1.37 -8.78 -3.51
N ILE A 78 -2.16 -9.34 -4.44
CA ILE A 78 -2.11 -8.98 -5.85
C ILE A 78 -2.52 -7.52 -6.04
N LEU A 79 -3.56 -7.04 -5.37
CA LEU A 79 -3.97 -5.64 -5.43
C LEU A 79 -2.86 -4.70 -4.93
N CYS A 80 -2.20 -5.04 -3.83
CA CYS A 80 -1.06 -4.28 -3.33
C CYS A 80 0.11 -4.28 -4.32
N LEU A 81 0.42 -5.44 -4.93
CA LEU A 81 1.51 -5.56 -5.91
C LEU A 81 1.23 -4.74 -7.17
N ILE A 82 0.03 -4.85 -7.73
CA ILE A 82 -0.37 -4.07 -8.91
C ILE A 82 -0.27 -2.57 -8.61
N TYR A 83 -0.71 -2.16 -7.43
CA TYR A 83 -0.62 -0.76 -7.05
C TYR A 83 0.83 -0.31 -6.85
N ALA A 84 1.68 -1.13 -6.22
CA ALA A 84 3.11 -0.84 -6.05
C ALA A 84 3.82 -0.66 -7.40
N ILE A 85 3.53 -1.52 -8.38
CA ILE A 85 4.08 -1.41 -9.73
C ILE A 85 3.61 -0.12 -10.40
N SER A 86 2.32 0.20 -10.31
CA SER A 86 1.76 1.42 -10.90
C SER A 86 2.28 2.69 -10.23
N ASP A 87 2.46 2.66 -8.92
CA ASP A 87 3.02 3.76 -8.14
C ASP A 87 4.47 4.04 -8.54
N GLU A 88 5.28 2.99 -8.61
CA GLU A 88 6.69 3.12 -9.00
C GLU A 88 6.86 3.60 -10.44
N TRP A 89 6.03 3.10 -11.35
CA TRP A 89 5.99 3.58 -12.72
C TRP A 89 5.59 5.07 -12.83
N HIS A 90 4.65 5.51 -12.00
CA HIS A 90 4.27 6.91 -11.87
C HIS A 90 5.43 7.75 -11.32
N GLN A 91 6.11 7.28 -10.28
CA GLN A 91 7.26 7.96 -9.68
C GLN A 91 8.39 8.17 -10.69
N GLY A 92 8.64 7.21 -11.58
CA GLY A 92 9.64 7.33 -12.64
C GLY A 92 9.39 8.46 -13.65
N ARG A 93 8.17 9.03 -13.66
CA ARG A 93 7.80 10.18 -14.51
C ARG A 93 7.91 11.52 -13.80
N ILE A 94 8.11 11.52 -12.50
CA ILE A 94 8.23 12.75 -11.72
C ILE A 94 9.67 13.25 -11.76
N PRO A 95 9.92 14.52 -12.12
CA PRO A 95 11.26 15.08 -12.11
C PRO A 95 11.95 14.92 -10.75
N GLY A 96 13.20 14.49 -10.75
CA GLY A 96 14.00 14.27 -9.54
C GLY A 96 13.74 12.94 -8.84
N ARG A 97 12.88 12.07 -9.38
CA ARG A 97 12.63 10.71 -8.86
C ARG A 97 13.05 9.67 -9.89
N LEU A 98 13.55 8.53 -9.40
CA LEU A 98 13.96 7.41 -10.23
C LEU A 98 13.06 6.20 -9.92
N MET A 99 12.65 5.51 -10.97
CA MET A 99 11.96 4.24 -10.85
C MET A 99 12.92 3.19 -10.29
N SER A 100 12.49 2.46 -9.27
CA SER A 100 13.28 1.43 -8.61
C SER A 100 12.48 0.14 -8.44
N PRO A 101 12.80 -0.94 -9.17
CA PRO A 101 12.18 -2.24 -8.94
C PRO A 101 12.38 -2.76 -7.51
N VAL A 102 13.45 -2.33 -6.85
CA VAL A 102 13.71 -2.66 -5.44
C VAL A 102 12.63 -2.08 -4.53
N ASP A 103 12.11 -0.89 -4.84
CA ASP A 103 11.04 -0.26 -4.06
C ASP A 103 9.73 -1.05 -4.19
N VAL A 104 9.42 -1.56 -5.38
CA VAL A 104 8.30 -2.50 -5.57
C VAL A 104 8.46 -3.74 -4.69
N GLY A 105 9.66 -4.30 -4.62
CA GLY A 105 9.97 -5.44 -3.75
C GLY A 105 9.77 -5.13 -2.27
N ILE A 106 10.18 -3.96 -1.81
CA ILE A 106 10.00 -3.49 -0.43
C ILE A 106 8.51 -3.32 -0.12
N ASP A 107 7.76 -2.69 -1.01
CA ASP A 107 6.32 -2.44 -0.86
C ASP A 107 5.55 -3.76 -0.79
N PHE A 108 5.89 -4.71 -1.66
CA PHE A 108 5.27 -6.05 -1.63
C PHE A 108 5.64 -6.81 -0.36
N LEU A 109 6.90 -6.77 0.08
CA LEU A 109 7.33 -7.41 1.32
C LEU A 109 6.59 -6.82 2.54
N ALA A 110 6.42 -5.50 2.59
CA ALA A 110 5.66 -4.83 3.65
C ALA A 110 4.20 -5.31 3.67
N SER A 111 3.56 -5.41 2.51
CA SER A 111 2.20 -5.94 2.37
C SER A 111 2.12 -7.41 2.80
N PHE A 112 3.11 -8.21 2.43
CA PHE A 112 3.18 -9.62 2.80
C PHE A 112 3.38 -9.82 4.32
N LEU A 113 4.23 -9.04 4.96
CA LEU A 113 4.40 -9.07 6.41
C LEU A 113 3.14 -8.62 7.14
N ALA A 114 2.43 -7.60 6.64
CA ALA A 114 1.13 -7.19 7.15
C ALA A 114 0.08 -8.32 7.00
N CYS A 115 0.13 -9.06 5.88
CA CYS A 115 -0.70 -10.24 5.66
C CYS A 115 -0.45 -11.31 6.73
N LEU A 116 0.81 -11.67 6.96
CA LEU A 116 1.18 -12.67 7.98
C LEU A 116 0.75 -12.23 9.38
N TRP A 117 0.91 -10.96 9.71
CA TRP A 117 0.49 -10.44 10.99
C TRP A 117 -1.04 -10.46 11.15
N SER A 118 -1.77 -10.04 10.12
CA SER A 118 -3.24 -10.05 10.11
C SER A 118 -3.82 -11.46 10.21
N ALA A 119 -3.13 -12.46 9.66
CA ALA A 119 -3.52 -13.87 9.76
C ALA A 119 -3.50 -14.41 11.21
N ARG A 120 -2.72 -13.79 12.10
CA ARG A 120 -2.68 -14.13 13.52
C ARG A 120 -3.84 -13.54 14.32
N LEU A 121 -4.53 -12.55 13.77
CA LEU A 121 -5.66 -11.87 14.42
C LEU A 121 -7.00 -12.55 14.18
N LEU A 122 -7.03 -13.59 13.36
CA LEU A 122 -8.20 -14.38 12.97
C LEU A 122 -8.11 -15.81 13.46
#